data_9f8adf674836199fe8405d551db7ace6
#
_entry.id   9f8adf674836199fe8405d551db7ace6
#
_cell.length_a   1.000
_cell.length_b   1.000
_cell.length_c   1.000
_cell.angle_alpha   90.00
_cell.angle_beta   90.00
_cell.angle_gamma   90.00
#
_symmetry.space_group_name_H-M   'P 1'
#
loop_
_entity.id
_entity.type
_entity.pdbx_description
1 polymer ?
#
loop_
_entity_poly.entity_id
_entity_poly.type
_entity_poly.pdbx_seq_one_letter_code
_entity_poly.pdbx_strand_id
1 'polypeptide(L)'
;MKKIVLFLGSVLLLASCDVKDPIYNTPHPNHGIVMGLTEWSQRGEGVEVPAEYLVEVSGTTNTANATATATATTTANATTFTMPGLFEPGNVEVLAYNLLAGVSANGGIATVSTGTDGTLLVPDAGVLFSGVATVHVVADDTARVTLAMQQRMREVRFTLTITDGAPERITDIKARLDGVAASINLRTGEVIGNSASVMLSFLRKGDKLSANVWIIGIIEEAKQQIVTTLTFSDNHRIETTTDVTDIFHNFNADKLTPLSITGSLYAPVGTKPDGTIIDWKPGNGDGGDVDTNM
;
A
#
# COMPACT_ATOMS: atom_id res chain seq x y z
N MET A 1 -18.26 -38.33 86.07
CA MET A 1 -18.89 -37.38 85.15
C MET A 1 -17.92 -36.38 84.49
N LYS A 2 -16.59 -36.57 84.45
CA LYS A 2 -15.62 -35.67 83.86
C LYS A 2 -15.00 -36.15 82.50
N LYS A 3 -15.35 -37.37 82.06
CA LYS A 3 -14.77 -37.97 80.83
C LYS A 3 -15.69 -37.93 79.60
N ILE A 4 -16.96 -37.56 79.73
CA ILE A 4 -17.94 -37.52 78.64
C ILE A 4 -17.95 -36.14 78.00
N VAL A 5 -17.58 -35.06 78.69
CA VAL A 5 -17.55 -33.67 78.13
C VAL A 5 -16.38 -33.44 77.16
N LEU A 6 -15.29 -34.22 77.28
CA LEU A 6 -14.12 -34.04 76.43
C LEU A 6 -14.30 -34.70 75.05
N PHE A 7 -15.25 -35.58 74.86
CA PHE A 7 -15.48 -36.27 73.59
C PHE A 7 -16.50 -35.57 72.71
N LEU A 8 -17.32 -34.67 73.27
CA LEU A 8 -18.29 -33.88 72.50
C LEU A 8 -17.67 -32.61 71.87
N GLY A 9 -16.54 -32.14 72.42
CA GLY A 9 -15.82 -30.96 71.88
C GLY A 9 -14.95 -31.29 70.68
N SER A 10 -14.59 -32.57 70.45
CA SER A 10 -13.71 -32.98 69.37
C SER A 10 -14.42 -33.28 68.03
N VAL A 11 -15.75 -33.45 68.09
CA VAL A 11 -16.55 -33.77 66.87
C VAL A 11 -17.03 -32.50 66.14
N LEU A 12 -16.99 -31.31 66.77
CA LEU A 12 -17.45 -30.06 66.22
C LEU A 12 -16.36 -29.30 65.39
N LEU A 13 -15.13 -29.82 65.38
CA LEU A 13 -14.05 -29.18 64.60
C LEU A 13 -13.82 -29.78 63.22
N LEU A 14 -14.62 -30.79 62.80
CA LEU A 14 -14.48 -31.40 61.46
C LEU A 14 -15.53 -30.94 60.43
N ALA A 15 -16.40 -30.01 60.82
CA ALA A 15 -17.50 -29.56 59.94
C ALA A 15 -17.22 -28.21 59.24
N SER A 16 -15.97 -27.76 59.23
CA SER A 16 -15.61 -26.52 58.54
C SER A 16 -14.50 -26.75 57.52
N CYS A 17 -14.63 -27.80 56.71
CA CYS A 17 -14.06 -27.76 55.37
C CYS A 17 -15.21 -27.42 54.42
N ASP A 18 -15.44 -26.14 54.28
CA ASP A 18 -16.13 -25.63 53.09
C ASP A 18 -15.28 -26.09 51.91
N VAL A 19 -15.69 -27.18 51.27
CA VAL A 19 -15.09 -27.63 50.02
C VAL A 19 -15.42 -26.53 49.03
N LYS A 20 -14.46 -25.63 48.81
CA LYS A 20 -14.56 -24.71 47.70
C LYS A 20 -14.94 -25.52 46.48
N ASP A 21 -16.06 -25.17 45.87
CA ASP A 21 -16.46 -25.76 44.60
C ASP A 21 -15.22 -25.84 43.69
N PRO A 22 -14.95 -27.02 43.14
CA PRO A 22 -13.79 -27.15 42.26
C PRO A 22 -13.90 -26.13 41.16
N ILE A 23 -12.81 -25.43 40.94
CA ILE A 23 -12.64 -24.36 39.92
C ILE A 23 -13.07 -24.78 38.49
N TYR A 24 -13.44 -26.06 38.32
CA TYR A 24 -13.89 -26.67 37.07
C TYR A 24 -15.27 -26.20 36.56
N ASN A 25 -16.04 -25.45 37.33
CA ASN A 25 -17.36 -24.93 36.94
C ASN A 25 -17.38 -23.45 36.59
N THR A 26 -16.24 -22.78 36.55
CA THR A 26 -16.19 -21.46 35.92
C THR A 26 -16.28 -21.66 34.40
N PRO A 27 -17.25 -21.02 33.71
CA PRO A 27 -17.31 -21.09 32.28
C PRO A 27 -15.96 -20.63 31.73
N HIS A 28 -15.25 -21.53 31.06
CA HIS A 28 -14.01 -21.17 30.37
C HIS A 28 -14.34 -20.19 29.24
N PRO A 29 -13.49 -19.21 28.97
CA PRO A 29 -13.68 -18.36 27.79
C PRO A 29 -13.75 -19.24 26.54
N ASN A 30 -14.81 -19.08 25.74
CA ASN A 30 -15.00 -19.85 24.51
C ASN A 30 -14.31 -19.18 23.31
N HIS A 31 -13.38 -18.26 23.56
CA HIS A 31 -12.79 -17.40 22.56
C HIS A 31 -11.27 -17.41 22.67
N GLY A 32 -10.59 -17.10 21.57
CA GLY A 32 -9.14 -16.93 21.52
C GLY A 32 -8.72 -15.50 21.18
N ILE A 33 -7.43 -15.23 21.27
CA ILE A 33 -6.79 -13.95 20.95
C ILE A 33 -6.03 -14.12 19.63
N VAL A 34 -6.00 -13.08 18.79
CA VAL A 34 -5.16 -13.02 17.59
C VAL A 34 -4.00 -12.07 17.84
N MET A 35 -2.79 -12.58 17.69
CA MET A 35 -1.54 -11.83 17.71
C MET A 35 -0.75 -12.10 16.45
N GLY A 36 0.04 -11.13 16.02
CA GLY A 36 0.87 -11.33 14.84
C GLY A 36 2.07 -10.42 14.77
N LEU A 37 2.86 -10.65 13.74
CA LEU A 37 3.96 -9.80 13.32
C LEU A 37 3.90 -9.55 11.81
N THR A 38 4.52 -8.46 11.38
CA THR A 38 4.63 -8.09 9.96
C THR A 38 6.07 -8.22 9.50
N GLU A 39 6.26 -8.83 8.33
CA GLU A 39 7.55 -8.93 7.65
C GLU A 39 7.55 -8.05 6.41
N TRP A 40 8.61 -7.23 6.24
CA TRP A 40 8.71 -6.20 5.22
C TRP A 40 9.79 -6.47 4.17
N SER A 41 10.13 -7.73 3.95
CA SER A 41 11.17 -8.13 3.00
C SER A 41 10.76 -7.96 1.53
N GLN A 42 9.44 -7.94 1.23
CA GLN A 42 8.93 -7.82 -0.14
C GLN A 42 8.69 -6.35 -0.51
N ARG A 43 9.77 -5.59 -0.60
CA ARG A 43 9.81 -4.18 -1.00
C ARG A 43 10.99 -3.90 -1.92
N GLY A 44 10.84 -2.88 -2.78
CA GLY A 44 11.92 -2.41 -3.64
C GLY A 44 13.09 -1.82 -2.86
N GLU A 45 14.24 -1.75 -3.50
CA GLU A 45 15.43 -1.12 -2.93
C GLU A 45 15.16 0.37 -2.64
N GLY A 46 15.57 0.83 -1.45
CA GLY A 46 15.35 2.22 -1.01
C GLY A 46 13.93 2.55 -0.58
N VAL A 47 12.98 1.62 -0.68
CA VAL A 47 11.61 1.85 -0.21
C VAL A 47 11.53 1.68 1.31
N GLU A 48 11.08 2.72 2.00
CA GLU A 48 10.96 2.73 3.45
C GLU A 48 9.74 1.95 3.94
N VAL A 49 9.86 1.39 5.15
CA VAL A 49 8.75 0.77 5.86
C VAL A 49 7.84 1.88 6.40
N PRO A 50 6.50 1.79 6.20
CA PRO A 50 5.58 2.81 6.71
C PRO A 50 5.61 2.86 8.25
N ALA A 51 5.48 4.08 8.79
CA ALA A 51 5.46 4.30 10.23
C ALA A 51 4.25 3.66 10.91
N GLU A 52 3.12 3.58 10.19
CA GLU A 52 1.86 3.07 10.71
C GLU A 52 1.17 2.16 9.68
N TYR A 53 0.44 1.17 10.18
CA TYR A 53 -0.42 0.31 9.37
C TYR A 53 -1.66 -0.12 10.16
N LEU A 54 -2.71 -0.47 9.44
CA LEU A 54 -3.95 -0.99 9.96
C LEU A 54 -3.96 -2.51 9.87
N VAL A 55 -4.58 -3.16 10.84
CA VAL A 55 -4.84 -4.60 10.81
C VAL A 55 -6.33 -4.82 10.98
N GLU A 56 -6.92 -5.56 10.07
CA GLU A 56 -8.32 -5.99 10.09
C GLU A 56 -8.38 -7.51 10.25
N VAL A 57 -9.26 -7.97 11.12
CA VAL A 57 -9.55 -9.41 11.26
C VAL A 57 -11.00 -9.63 10.89
N SER A 58 -11.23 -10.51 9.92
CA SER A 58 -12.55 -10.94 9.50
C SER A 58 -12.76 -12.41 9.81
N GLY A 59 -13.82 -12.71 10.55
CA GLY A 59 -14.19 -14.06 10.96
C GLY A 59 -15.50 -14.05 11.70
N THR A 60 -16.00 -15.22 12.11
CA THR A 60 -17.19 -15.33 12.96
C THR A 60 -16.85 -14.78 14.34
N THR A 61 -17.49 -13.69 14.74
CA THR A 61 -17.50 -13.20 16.11
C THR A 61 -18.92 -13.31 16.65
N ASN A 62 -19.07 -13.55 17.94
CA ASN A 62 -20.38 -13.64 18.62
C ASN A 62 -21.17 -12.31 18.63
N THR A 63 -20.55 -11.24 18.21
CA THR A 63 -21.19 -9.96 17.98
C THR A 63 -21.21 -9.71 16.48
N ALA A 64 -22.31 -10.09 15.84
CA ALA A 64 -22.71 -9.84 14.46
C ALA A 64 -21.67 -9.01 13.63
N ASN A 65 -20.86 -9.69 12.83
CA ASN A 65 -19.97 -9.09 11.83
C ASN A 65 -19.08 -7.91 12.29
N ALA A 66 -18.58 -7.94 13.50
CA ALA A 66 -17.65 -6.91 13.96
C ALA A 66 -16.27 -7.14 13.34
N THR A 67 -15.85 -6.25 12.46
CA THR A 67 -14.46 -6.13 12.04
C THR A 67 -13.70 -5.47 13.18
N ALA A 68 -12.75 -6.17 13.77
CA ALA A 68 -11.85 -5.57 14.74
C ALA A 68 -10.67 -4.96 13.97
N THR A 69 -10.40 -3.67 14.18
CA THR A 69 -9.29 -2.96 13.56
C THR A 69 -8.33 -2.50 14.64
N ALA A 70 -7.05 -2.77 14.47
CA ALA A 70 -5.98 -2.26 15.32
C ALA A 70 -4.99 -1.47 14.47
N THR A 71 -4.50 -0.37 15.02
CA THR A 71 -3.41 0.41 14.44
C THR A 71 -2.14 0.13 15.23
N ALA A 72 -1.08 -0.26 14.55
CA ALA A 72 0.22 -0.48 15.17
C ALA A 72 1.26 0.44 14.53
N THR A 73 2.05 1.11 15.36
CA THR A 73 3.16 1.94 14.91
C THR A 73 4.39 1.08 14.71
N THR A 74 4.98 1.12 13.52
CA THR A 74 6.19 0.35 13.19
C THR A 74 7.43 1.09 13.66
N THR A 75 8.30 0.38 14.39
CA THR A 75 9.73 0.71 14.45
C THR A 75 10.48 -0.26 13.55
N ALA A 76 11.64 0.11 13.05
CA ALA A 76 12.38 -0.57 11.95
C ALA A 76 12.66 -2.08 12.10
N ASN A 77 12.33 -2.71 13.23
CA ASN A 77 12.60 -4.11 13.52
C ASN A 77 11.32 -4.82 13.96
N ALA A 78 10.65 -5.49 13.07
CA ALA A 78 9.54 -6.43 13.30
C ALA A 78 8.48 -5.93 14.32
N THR A 79 7.39 -5.50 13.82
CA THR A 79 6.29 -4.97 14.65
C THR A 79 5.33 -6.08 14.97
N THR A 80 5.14 -6.36 16.24
CA THR A 80 4.08 -7.23 16.71
C THR A 80 2.81 -6.43 16.94
N PHE A 81 1.66 -7.03 16.67
CA PHE A 81 0.35 -6.49 17.01
C PHE A 81 -0.46 -7.50 17.80
N THR A 82 -1.39 -6.99 18.61
CA THR A 82 -2.42 -7.79 19.26
C THR A 82 -3.77 -7.19 18.89
N MET A 83 -4.65 -8.02 18.34
CA MET A 83 -5.98 -7.54 17.99
C MET A 83 -6.81 -7.29 19.25
N PRO A 84 -7.49 -6.14 19.32
CA PRO A 84 -8.43 -5.88 20.40
C PRO A 84 -9.65 -6.80 20.27
N GLY A 85 -10.05 -7.41 21.38
CA GLY A 85 -11.21 -8.29 21.45
C GLY A 85 -10.87 -9.78 21.39
N LEU A 86 -11.90 -10.56 21.47
CA LEU A 86 -11.86 -12.02 21.50
C LEU A 86 -12.59 -12.56 20.27
N PHE A 87 -12.02 -13.61 19.67
CA PHE A 87 -12.53 -14.22 18.45
C PHE A 87 -13.06 -15.63 18.74
N GLU A 88 -14.15 -16.01 18.09
CA GLU A 88 -14.67 -17.38 18.14
C GLU A 88 -13.67 -18.36 17.53
N PRO A 89 -13.62 -19.61 18.04
CA PRO A 89 -12.83 -20.66 17.42
C PRO A 89 -13.21 -20.87 15.95
N GLY A 90 -12.20 -20.98 15.11
CA GLY A 90 -12.38 -21.14 13.66
C GLY A 90 -11.31 -20.40 12.87
N ASN A 91 -11.43 -20.44 11.56
CA ASN A 91 -10.53 -19.74 10.68
C ASN A 91 -10.93 -18.28 10.57
N VAL A 92 -9.98 -17.38 10.82
CA VAL A 92 -10.12 -15.93 10.61
C VAL A 92 -9.08 -15.46 9.62
N GLU A 93 -9.48 -14.51 8.77
CA GLU A 93 -8.57 -13.81 7.88
C GLU A 93 -8.03 -12.56 8.58
N VAL A 94 -6.73 -12.36 8.49
CA VAL A 94 -6.03 -11.18 8.97
C VAL A 94 -5.46 -10.44 7.78
N LEU A 95 -5.92 -9.21 7.56
CA LEU A 95 -5.46 -8.31 6.50
C LEU A 95 -4.75 -7.11 7.15
N ALA A 96 -3.51 -6.84 6.75
CA ALA A 96 -2.81 -5.63 7.15
C ALA A 96 -2.49 -4.76 5.93
N TYR A 97 -2.55 -3.45 6.09
CA TYR A 97 -2.20 -2.46 5.06
C TYR A 97 -1.91 -1.09 5.69
N ASN A 98 -1.11 -0.28 5.02
CA ASN A 98 -0.95 1.12 5.40
C ASN A 98 -1.87 2.02 4.57
N LEU A 99 -2.24 3.18 5.13
CA LEU A 99 -2.94 4.24 4.40
C LEU A 99 -1.97 5.33 3.99
N LEU A 100 -2.20 5.88 2.82
CA LEU A 100 -1.48 7.03 2.27
C LEU A 100 -2.44 8.20 2.09
N ALA A 101 -1.92 9.41 2.11
CA ALA A 101 -2.73 10.59 1.76
C ALA A 101 -3.30 10.42 0.35
N GLY A 102 -4.60 10.67 0.19
CA GLY A 102 -5.29 10.50 -1.09
C GLY A 102 -5.65 9.05 -1.45
N VAL A 103 -5.36 8.07 -0.58
CA VAL A 103 -5.78 6.66 -0.75
C VAL A 103 -6.78 6.30 0.33
N SER A 104 -7.93 5.79 -0.07
CA SER A 104 -8.94 5.23 0.84
C SER A 104 -8.96 3.71 0.72
N ALA A 105 -9.29 3.02 1.82
CA ALA A 105 -9.49 1.57 1.81
C ALA A 105 -10.88 1.23 2.35
N ASN A 106 -11.58 0.34 1.67
CA ASN A 106 -12.88 -0.15 2.09
C ASN A 106 -13.07 -1.59 1.60
N GLY A 107 -13.45 -2.50 2.52
CA GLY A 107 -13.70 -3.91 2.21
C GLY A 107 -12.50 -4.64 1.59
N GLY A 108 -11.27 -4.19 1.88
CA GLY A 108 -10.04 -4.75 1.30
C GLY A 108 -9.73 -4.26 -0.11
N ILE A 109 -10.35 -3.18 -0.55
CA ILE A 109 -10.04 -2.48 -1.80
C ILE A 109 -9.45 -1.12 -1.44
N ALA A 110 -8.25 -0.82 -1.93
CA ALA A 110 -7.66 0.50 -1.86
C ALA A 110 -7.93 1.27 -3.16
N THR A 111 -8.30 2.54 -3.03
CA THR A 111 -8.64 3.42 -4.16
C THR A 111 -7.94 4.76 -4.00
N VAL A 112 -7.22 5.19 -5.04
CA VAL A 112 -6.61 6.52 -5.15
C VAL A 112 -7.71 7.53 -5.49
N SER A 113 -7.74 8.63 -4.76
CA SER A 113 -8.69 9.72 -4.98
C SER A 113 -8.44 10.40 -6.33
N THR A 114 -9.50 10.93 -6.93
CA THR A 114 -9.44 11.67 -8.19
C THR A 114 -9.55 13.17 -7.90
N GLY A 115 -8.71 13.96 -8.52
CA GLY A 115 -8.75 15.41 -8.48
C GLY A 115 -9.91 16.01 -9.29
N THR A 116 -10.07 17.31 -9.21
CA THR A 116 -11.12 18.05 -9.94
C THR A 116 -10.92 18.05 -11.46
N ASP A 117 -9.70 17.78 -11.92
CA ASP A 117 -9.31 17.64 -13.33
C ASP A 117 -9.50 16.22 -13.90
N GLY A 118 -9.99 15.28 -13.06
CA GLY A 118 -10.22 13.89 -13.44
C GLY A 118 -8.96 13.01 -13.35
N THR A 119 -7.83 13.53 -12.91
CA THR A 119 -6.61 12.74 -12.73
C THR A 119 -6.47 12.21 -11.30
N LEU A 120 -5.72 11.11 -11.13
CA LEU A 120 -5.46 10.52 -9.83
C LEU A 120 -4.54 11.43 -8.99
N LEU A 121 -4.89 11.60 -7.72
CA LEU A 121 -4.06 12.26 -6.71
C LEU A 121 -3.12 11.22 -6.10
N VAL A 122 -2.06 10.87 -6.83
CA VAL A 122 -1.06 9.93 -6.32
C VAL A 122 -0.31 10.53 -5.13
N PRO A 123 0.03 9.73 -4.12
CA PRO A 123 0.76 10.22 -2.95
C PRO A 123 2.13 10.78 -3.35
N ASP A 124 2.48 11.94 -2.80
CA ASP A 124 3.81 12.54 -2.98
C ASP A 124 4.89 11.77 -2.22
N ALA A 125 4.50 11.08 -1.15
CA ALA A 125 5.41 10.29 -0.31
C ALA A 125 4.76 8.99 0.18
N GLY A 126 5.60 7.97 0.36
CA GLY A 126 5.19 6.67 0.84
C GLY A 126 4.70 5.72 -0.26
N VAL A 127 4.66 4.45 0.09
CA VAL A 127 4.25 3.36 -0.80
C VAL A 127 3.18 2.52 -0.10
N LEU A 128 2.19 2.08 -0.85
CA LEU A 128 1.14 1.20 -0.35
C LEU A 128 1.67 -0.22 -0.21
N PHE A 129 1.44 -0.79 0.95
CA PHE A 129 1.71 -2.20 1.26
C PHE A 129 0.45 -2.89 1.72
N SER A 130 0.36 -4.19 1.50
CA SER A 130 -0.62 -5.05 2.16
C SER A 130 -0.10 -6.46 2.33
N GLY A 131 -0.62 -7.14 3.35
CA GLY A 131 -0.36 -8.55 3.61
C GLY A 131 -1.61 -9.22 4.15
N VAL A 132 -1.86 -10.46 3.77
CA VAL A 132 -3.01 -11.24 4.20
C VAL A 132 -2.58 -12.64 4.60
N ALA A 133 -3.18 -13.16 5.65
CA ALA A 133 -3.02 -14.56 6.06
C ALA A 133 -4.28 -15.06 6.77
N THR A 134 -4.47 -16.36 6.77
CA THR A 134 -5.52 -17.03 7.56
C THR A 134 -4.88 -17.70 8.76
N VAL A 135 -5.50 -17.54 9.94
CA VAL A 135 -5.08 -18.21 11.18
C VAL A 135 -6.26 -18.93 11.81
N HIS A 136 -5.99 -20.07 12.43
CA HIS A 136 -7.00 -20.82 13.18
C HIS A 136 -7.00 -20.40 14.65
N VAL A 137 -8.11 -19.86 15.09
CA VAL A 137 -8.35 -19.48 16.49
C VAL A 137 -8.86 -20.69 17.26
N VAL A 138 -8.29 -20.93 18.43
CA VAL A 138 -8.71 -21.97 19.38
C VAL A 138 -9.17 -21.28 20.67
N ALA A 139 -10.19 -21.84 21.32
CA ALA A 139 -10.66 -21.35 22.62
C ALA A 139 -9.53 -21.38 23.65
N ASP A 140 -9.49 -20.38 24.51
CA ASP A 140 -8.49 -20.20 25.58
C ASP A 140 -7.02 -20.13 25.11
N ASP A 141 -6.79 -19.86 23.81
CA ASP A 141 -5.44 -19.82 23.24
C ASP A 141 -5.17 -18.54 22.46
N THR A 142 -3.90 -18.31 22.17
CA THR A 142 -3.43 -17.19 21.33
C THR A 142 -3.03 -17.70 19.96
N ALA A 143 -3.86 -17.42 18.96
CA ALA A 143 -3.54 -17.66 17.57
C ALA A 143 -2.46 -16.67 17.09
N ARG A 144 -1.38 -17.18 16.50
CA ARG A 144 -0.23 -16.38 16.05
C ARG A 144 -0.13 -16.40 14.54
N VAL A 145 0.05 -15.23 13.92
CA VAL A 145 0.13 -15.07 12.47
C VAL A 145 1.35 -14.20 12.07
N THR A 146 1.98 -14.55 10.97
CA THR A 146 3.00 -13.72 10.32
C THR A 146 2.44 -13.21 9.00
N LEU A 147 2.46 -11.90 8.81
CA LEU A 147 1.99 -11.23 7.59
C LEU A 147 3.18 -10.78 6.75
N ALA A 148 3.36 -11.40 5.59
CA ALA A 148 4.32 -10.95 4.59
C ALA A 148 3.75 -9.72 3.87
N MET A 149 4.23 -8.54 4.24
CA MET A 149 3.81 -7.26 3.66
C MET A 149 4.43 -7.09 2.28
N GLN A 150 3.58 -6.95 1.26
CA GLN A 150 3.97 -6.83 -0.14
C GLN A 150 3.73 -5.41 -0.63
N GLN A 151 4.69 -4.87 -1.35
CA GLN A 151 4.55 -3.59 -2.04
C GLN A 151 3.47 -3.66 -3.11
N ARG A 152 2.54 -2.69 -3.12
CA ARG A 152 1.39 -2.63 -4.01
C ARG A 152 1.46 -1.54 -5.07
N MET A 153 2.45 -0.67 -4.99
CA MET A 153 2.72 0.37 -5.97
C MET A 153 4.07 0.13 -6.64
N ARG A 154 4.21 0.59 -7.86
CA ARG A 154 5.48 0.56 -8.62
C ARG A 154 5.86 1.97 -9.04
N GLU A 155 7.12 2.29 -8.92
CA GLU A 155 7.68 3.54 -9.40
C GLU A 155 7.84 3.50 -10.93
N VAL A 156 7.43 4.59 -11.59
CA VAL A 156 7.75 4.87 -12.99
C VAL A 156 8.60 6.10 -13.05
N ARG A 157 9.77 5.99 -13.65
CA ARG A 157 10.76 7.06 -13.81
C ARG A 157 10.80 7.48 -15.26
N PHE A 158 10.53 8.74 -15.51
CA PHE A 158 10.58 9.34 -16.86
C PHE A 158 11.80 10.22 -16.97
N THR A 159 12.53 10.10 -18.08
CA THR A 159 13.64 11.00 -18.44
C THR A 159 13.50 11.42 -19.89
N LEU A 160 13.35 12.73 -20.11
CA LEU A 160 13.41 13.33 -21.44
C LEU A 160 14.73 14.07 -21.59
N THR A 161 15.45 13.81 -22.66
CA THR A 161 16.67 14.56 -23.00
C THR A 161 16.38 15.49 -24.14
N ILE A 162 16.67 16.77 -23.97
CA ILE A 162 16.58 17.76 -25.02
C ILE A 162 17.82 17.61 -25.91
N THR A 163 17.64 17.09 -27.13
CA THR A 163 18.76 16.68 -28.00
C THR A 163 19.16 17.74 -29.00
N ASP A 164 18.26 18.66 -29.36
CA ASP A 164 18.51 19.66 -30.35
C ASP A 164 17.56 20.86 -30.22
N GLY A 165 17.90 21.99 -30.79
CA GLY A 165 17.07 23.18 -30.87
C GLY A 165 17.40 24.25 -29.84
N ALA A 166 16.39 25.01 -29.41
CA ALA A 166 16.47 26.13 -28.48
C ALA A 166 15.72 25.76 -27.17
N PRO A 167 16.34 25.01 -26.28
CA PRO A 167 15.71 24.50 -25.03
C PRO A 167 15.25 25.65 -24.12
N GLU A 168 15.86 26.81 -24.16
CA GLU A 168 15.50 28.02 -23.41
C GLU A 168 14.12 28.57 -23.80
N ARG A 169 13.59 28.19 -24.94
CA ARG A 169 12.26 28.59 -25.39
C ARG A 169 11.14 27.77 -24.72
N ILE A 170 11.44 26.61 -24.17
CA ILE A 170 10.45 25.79 -23.43
C ILE A 170 10.30 26.38 -22.04
N THR A 171 9.13 26.97 -21.76
CA THR A 171 8.80 27.60 -20.48
C THR A 171 8.03 26.69 -19.53
N ASP A 172 7.28 25.73 -20.09
CA ASP A 172 6.51 24.77 -19.27
C ASP A 172 6.37 23.43 -20.01
N ILE A 173 6.38 22.35 -19.25
CA ILE A 173 6.08 21.00 -19.72
C ILE A 173 5.09 20.34 -18.78
N LYS A 174 3.97 19.91 -19.33
CA LYS A 174 2.97 19.10 -18.62
C LYS A 174 2.79 17.80 -19.36
N ALA A 175 2.72 16.72 -18.62
CA ALA A 175 2.37 15.44 -19.22
C ALA A 175 1.38 14.68 -18.34
N ARG A 176 0.63 13.81 -18.99
CA ARG A 176 -0.34 12.91 -18.37
C ARG A 176 -0.10 11.51 -18.89
N LEU A 177 -0.05 10.55 -17.99
CA LEU A 177 -0.06 9.14 -18.33
C LEU A 177 -1.48 8.60 -18.18
N ASP A 178 -2.03 8.06 -19.25
CA ASP A 178 -3.34 7.44 -19.31
C ASP A 178 -3.22 5.90 -19.18
N GLY A 179 -4.31 5.22 -18.87
CA GLY A 179 -4.36 3.75 -18.77
C GLY A 179 -3.94 3.21 -17.41
N VAL A 180 -3.79 4.06 -16.38
CA VAL A 180 -3.40 3.65 -15.03
C VAL A 180 -4.63 3.15 -14.25
N ALA A 181 -4.38 2.28 -13.26
CA ALA A 181 -5.42 1.77 -12.36
C ALA A 181 -5.64 2.71 -11.17
N ALA A 182 -6.91 2.96 -10.84
CA ALA A 182 -7.28 3.73 -9.66
C ALA A 182 -7.42 2.88 -8.40
N SER A 183 -7.66 1.58 -8.51
CA SER A 183 -7.97 0.71 -7.39
C SER A 183 -7.24 -0.63 -7.46
N ILE A 184 -7.01 -1.22 -6.28
CA ILE A 184 -6.35 -2.51 -6.12
C ILE A 184 -7.02 -3.32 -5.00
N ASN A 185 -7.14 -4.62 -5.20
CA ASN A 185 -7.51 -5.54 -4.14
C ASN A 185 -6.31 -5.79 -3.23
N LEU A 186 -6.41 -5.40 -1.96
CA LEU A 186 -5.34 -5.51 -0.98
C LEU A 186 -5.01 -6.97 -0.60
N ARG A 187 -5.94 -7.90 -0.83
CA ARG A 187 -5.74 -9.33 -0.56
C ARG A 187 -4.94 -10.01 -1.66
N THR A 188 -5.33 -9.78 -2.91
CA THR A 188 -4.74 -10.46 -4.07
C THR A 188 -3.62 -9.66 -4.72
N GLY A 189 -3.64 -8.33 -4.60
CA GLY A 189 -2.73 -7.43 -5.31
C GLY A 189 -3.16 -7.19 -6.77
N GLU A 190 -4.33 -7.66 -7.17
CA GLU A 190 -4.87 -7.44 -8.50
C GLU A 190 -5.43 -6.01 -8.64
N VAL A 191 -5.12 -5.36 -9.73
CA VAL A 191 -5.70 -4.06 -10.07
C VAL A 191 -7.15 -4.26 -10.54
N ILE A 192 -8.00 -3.31 -10.19
CA ILE A 192 -9.44 -3.38 -10.48
C ILE A 192 -9.98 -2.02 -10.90
N GLY A 193 -11.14 -2.06 -11.56
CA GLY A 193 -11.87 -0.87 -11.96
C GLY A 193 -11.56 -0.38 -13.37
N ASN A 194 -11.90 0.87 -13.64
CA ASN A 194 -11.69 1.50 -14.94
C ASN A 194 -10.31 2.17 -15.03
N SER A 195 -9.85 2.40 -16.25
CA SER A 195 -8.63 3.15 -16.48
C SER A 195 -8.80 4.61 -16.05
N ALA A 196 -7.75 5.15 -15.48
CA ALA A 196 -7.63 6.54 -15.07
C ALA A 196 -6.35 7.14 -15.62
N SER A 197 -6.08 8.39 -15.26
CA SER A 197 -4.90 9.13 -15.69
C SER A 197 -4.16 9.71 -14.49
N VAL A 198 -2.85 9.91 -14.62
CA VAL A 198 -2.02 10.57 -13.62
C VAL A 198 -1.20 11.67 -14.25
N MET A 199 -1.06 12.83 -13.57
CA MET A 199 -0.19 13.91 -14.01
C MET A 199 1.27 13.60 -13.70
N LEU A 200 2.14 13.94 -14.64
CA LEU A 200 3.59 13.83 -14.50
C LEU A 200 4.17 15.23 -14.30
N SER A 201 4.83 15.44 -13.16
CA SER A 201 5.50 16.70 -12.84
C SER A 201 6.98 16.63 -13.21
N PHE A 202 7.37 17.31 -14.28
CA PHE A 202 8.75 17.29 -14.74
C PHE A 202 9.59 18.36 -14.05
N LEU A 203 10.74 17.92 -13.53
CA LEU A 203 11.80 18.78 -13.03
C LEU A 203 12.90 18.89 -14.09
N ARG A 204 13.36 20.11 -14.36
CA ARG A 204 14.40 20.37 -15.36
C ARG A 204 15.76 20.56 -14.70
N LYS A 205 16.76 19.83 -15.20
CA LYS A 205 18.17 20.02 -14.84
C LYS A 205 19.03 20.02 -16.11
N GLY A 206 19.38 21.22 -16.57
CA GLY A 206 20.11 21.39 -17.84
C GLY A 206 19.27 21.00 -19.06
N ASP A 207 19.76 20.02 -19.81
CA ASP A 207 19.11 19.43 -20.98
C ASP A 207 18.20 18.23 -20.63
N LYS A 208 18.12 17.83 -19.37
CA LYS A 208 17.30 16.73 -18.90
C LYS A 208 16.05 17.22 -18.17
N LEU A 209 14.95 16.52 -18.41
CA LEU A 209 13.68 16.67 -17.73
C LEU A 209 13.34 15.31 -17.12
N SER A 210 13.10 15.25 -15.82
CA SER A 210 12.78 13.99 -15.13
C SER A 210 11.50 14.14 -14.32
N ALA A 211 10.73 13.06 -14.28
CA ALA A 211 9.53 12.92 -13.46
C ALA A 211 9.44 11.51 -12.88
N ASN A 212 9.07 11.40 -11.63
CA ASN A 212 8.81 10.12 -10.97
C ASN A 212 7.35 10.09 -10.51
N VAL A 213 6.73 8.93 -10.64
CA VAL A 213 5.37 8.71 -10.16
C VAL A 213 5.22 7.30 -9.62
N TRP A 214 4.55 7.17 -8.49
CA TRP A 214 4.17 5.89 -7.92
C TRP A 214 2.73 5.56 -8.31
N ILE A 215 2.51 4.45 -9.01
CA ILE A 215 1.17 4.02 -9.43
C ILE A 215 0.87 2.61 -8.90
N ILE A 216 -0.40 2.37 -8.61
CA ILE A 216 -0.90 1.05 -8.18
C ILE A 216 -0.68 0.00 -9.28
N GLY A 217 -0.92 0.39 -10.53
CA GLY A 217 -0.79 -0.48 -11.69
C GLY A 217 -1.39 0.14 -12.93
N ILE A 218 -1.53 -0.66 -13.95
CA ILE A 218 -2.18 -0.32 -15.21
C ILE A 218 -3.40 -1.21 -15.45
N ILE A 219 -4.34 -0.71 -16.23
CA ILE A 219 -5.43 -1.52 -16.79
C ILE A 219 -4.94 -2.12 -18.10
N GLU A 220 -4.73 -3.42 -18.14
CA GLU A 220 -4.07 -4.11 -19.27
C GLU A 220 -4.89 -4.03 -20.58
N GLU A 221 -6.21 -3.94 -20.49
CA GLU A 221 -7.11 -3.78 -21.63
C GLU A 221 -7.19 -2.33 -22.14
N ALA A 222 -6.65 -1.38 -21.41
CA ALA A 222 -6.58 0.03 -21.81
C ALA A 222 -5.25 0.34 -22.49
N LYS A 223 -5.27 1.30 -23.40
CA LYS A 223 -4.02 1.86 -23.95
C LYS A 223 -3.33 2.71 -22.90
N GLN A 224 -2.02 2.50 -22.77
CA GLN A 224 -1.18 3.41 -22.02
C GLN A 224 -0.64 4.47 -22.98
N GLN A 225 -0.99 5.73 -22.72
CA GLN A 225 -0.59 6.86 -23.56
C GLN A 225 0.02 7.96 -22.72
N ILE A 226 1.07 8.59 -23.23
CA ILE A 226 1.63 9.81 -22.64
C ILE A 226 1.17 10.98 -23.52
N VAL A 227 0.33 11.84 -22.92
CA VAL A 227 -0.08 13.10 -23.54
C VAL A 227 0.79 14.21 -22.96
N THR A 228 1.63 14.82 -23.79
CA THR A 228 2.57 15.85 -23.35
C THR A 228 2.22 17.18 -24.01
N THR A 229 2.14 18.24 -23.20
CA THR A 229 1.94 19.61 -23.64
C THR A 229 3.21 20.42 -23.34
N LEU A 230 3.82 20.94 -24.37
CA LEU A 230 4.95 21.88 -24.31
C LEU A 230 4.43 23.30 -24.48
N THR A 231 4.85 24.20 -23.61
CA THR A 231 4.58 25.63 -23.72
C THR A 231 5.89 26.38 -24.01
N PHE A 232 5.90 27.23 -24.99
CA PHE A 232 7.06 28.01 -25.40
C PHE A 232 6.98 29.47 -24.93
N SER A 233 8.11 30.18 -24.97
CA SER A 233 8.23 31.57 -24.52
C SER A 233 7.34 32.58 -25.25
N ASP A 234 6.87 32.24 -26.45
CA ASP A 234 5.89 33.00 -27.25
C ASP A 234 4.43 32.58 -26.93
N ASN A 235 4.20 31.79 -25.87
CA ASN A 235 2.91 31.20 -25.49
C ASN A 235 2.33 30.19 -26.49
N HIS A 236 3.10 29.81 -27.51
CA HIS A 236 2.71 28.71 -28.37
C HIS A 236 2.70 27.39 -27.58
N ARG A 237 1.74 26.49 -27.88
CA ARG A 237 1.63 25.19 -27.26
C ARG A 237 1.60 24.09 -28.29
N ILE A 238 2.31 23.01 -28.00
CA ILE A 238 2.30 21.80 -28.81
C ILE A 238 1.86 20.65 -27.90
N GLU A 239 0.84 19.91 -28.36
CA GLU A 239 0.40 18.69 -27.68
C GLU A 239 0.78 17.48 -28.53
N THR A 240 1.36 16.47 -27.89
CA THR A 240 1.76 15.22 -28.52
C THR A 240 1.22 14.05 -27.70
N THR A 241 0.63 13.08 -28.37
CA THR A 241 0.20 11.82 -27.76
C THR A 241 1.07 10.69 -28.28
N THR A 242 1.69 9.95 -27.36
CA THR A 242 2.53 8.78 -27.68
C THR A 242 1.97 7.54 -27.04
N ASP A 243 1.77 6.48 -27.81
CA ASP A 243 1.39 5.17 -27.32
C ASP A 243 2.62 4.48 -26.72
N VAL A 244 2.54 4.12 -25.45
CA VAL A 244 3.60 3.45 -24.68
C VAL A 244 3.15 2.11 -24.14
N THR A 245 2.05 1.56 -24.67
CA THR A 245 1.43 0.31 -24.19
C THR A 245 2.43 -0.84 -24.14
N ASP A 246 3.27 -1.00 -25.14
CA ASP A 246 4.28 -2.06 -25.20
C ASP A 246 5.34 -1.94 -24.09
N ILE A 247 5.64 -0.70 -23.64
CA ILE A 247 6.61 -0.46 -22.56
C ILE A 247 6.05 -0.92 -21.21
N PHE A 248 4.72 -0.83 -21.05
CA PHE A 248 4.03 -1.24 -19.83
C PHE A 248 3.65 -2.73 -19.81
N HIS A 249 4.03 -3.49 -20.84
CA HIS A 249 3.77 -4.95 -20.83
C HIS A 249 4.34 -5.59 -19.56
N ASN A 250 3.54 -6.45 -18.89
CA ASN A 250 3.89 -7.08 -17.60
C ASN A 250 4.14 -6.13 -16.43
N PHE A 251 3.73 -4.86 -16.50
CA PHE A 251 3.94 -3.88 -15.45
C PHE A 251 3.39 -4.35 -14.09
N ASN A 252 2.22 -4.96 -14.07
CA ASN A 252 1.54 -5.39 -12.86
C ASN A 252 2.24 -6.58 -12.17
N ALA A 253 3.02 -7.38 -12.89
CA ALA A 253 3.69 -8.57 -12.37
C ALA A 253 4.90 -8.26 -11.47
N ASP A 254 5.56 -7.12 -11.68
CA ASP A 254 6.70 -6.69 -10.86
C ASP A 254 6.40 -5.33 -10.22
N LYS A 255 6.31 -5.29 -8.89
CA LYS A 255 6.11 -4.06 -8.12
C LYS A 255 7.39 -3.53 -7.48
N LEU A 256 8.47 -4.30 -7.50
CA LEU A 256 9.69 -4.00 -6.75
C LEU A 256 10.72 -3.23 -7.57
N THR A 257 10.80 -3.51 -8.87
CA THR A 257 11.77 -2.87 -9.75
C THR A 257 11.14 -1.63 -10.42
N PRO A 258 11.71 -0.43 -10.28
CA PRO A 258 11.22 0.75 -10.98
C PRO A 258 11.22 0.54 -12.51
N LEU A 259 10.16 1.02 -13.18
CA LEU A 259 10.13 1.07 -14.63
C LEU A 259 10.73 2.39 -15.10
N SER A 260 11.86 2.34 -15.78
CA SER A 260 12.49 3.52 -16.38
C SER A 260 12.06 3.68 -17.83
N ILE A 261 11.64 4.89 -18.20
CA ILE A 261 11.21 5.26 -19.55
C ILE A 261 12.02 6.48 -19.98
N THR A 262 12.71 6.40 -21.11
CA THR A 262 13.53 7.47 -21.65
C THR A 262 12.97 7.95 -22.98
N GLY A 263 13.13 9.24 -23.27
CA GLY A 263 12.72 9.83 -24.53
C GLY A 263 13.62 11.00 -24.92
N SER A 264 13.50 11.43 -26.16
CA SER A 264 14.19 12.60 -26.69
C SER A 264 13.19 13.68 -27.04
N LEU A 265 13.52 14.92 -26.72
CA LEU A 265 12.72 16.08 -26.98
C LEU A 265 13.48 17.00 -27.97
N TYR A 266 12.86 17.30 -29.09
CA TYR A 266 13.32 18.32 -30.01
C TYR A 266 12.64 19.68 -29.73
N ALA A 267 13.42 20.73 -29.48
CA ALA A 267 12.93 22.09 -29.29
C ALA A 267 13.15 22.91 -30.54
N PRO A 268 12.10 23.34 -31.27
CA PRO A 268 12.27 24.01 -32.56
C PRO A 268 13.00 25.36 -32.43
N VAL A 269 13.93 25.65 -33.36
CA VAL A 269 14.75 26.87 -33.42
C VAL A 269 14.01 28.02 -34.12
N GLY A 270 13.03 27.73 -34.95
CA GLY A 270 12.35 28.70 -35.82
C GLY A 270 10.95 29.10 -35.32
N THR A 271 10.31 29.98 -36.12
CA THR A 271 8.92 30.43 -35.89
C THR A 271 7.87 29.39 -36.27
N LYS A 272 8.25 28.22 -36.80
CA LYS A 272 7.35 27.11 -37.07
C LYS A 272 7.35 26.15 -35.87
N PRO A 273 6.17 25.79 -35.36
CA PRO A 273 6.04 24.96 -34.20
C PRO A 273 6.06 23.47 -34.61
N ASP A 274 7.23 22.90 -34.84
CA ASP A 274 7.40 21.48 -35.16
C ASP A 274 8.15 20.73 -34.02
N GLY A 275 7.99 21.17 -32.77
CA GLY A 275 8.55 20.47 -31.63
C GLY A 275 7.86 19.10 -31.45
N THR A 276 8.64 18.04 -31.47
CA THR A 276 8.14 16.69 -31.36
C THR A 276 8.91 15.95 -30.28
N ILE A 277 8.20 15.21 -29.41
CA ILE A 277 8.82 14.18 -28.58
C ILE A 277 9.06 12.98 -29.48
N ILE A 278 10.33 12.67 -29.70
CA ILE A 278 10.75 11.53 -30.49
C ILE A 278 11.07 10.40 -29.55
N ASP A 279 10.38 9.26 -29.76
CA ASP A 279 10.67 7.95 -29.18
C ASP A 279 10.81 7.85 -27.65
N TRP A 280 9.73 7.54 -26.98
CA TRP A 280 9.79 6.92 -25.66
C TRP A 280 10.29 5.49 -25.79
N LYS A 281 11.30 5.11 -24.99
CA LYS A 281 11.90 3.77 -24.97
C LYS A 281 12.06 3.27 -23.53
N PRO A 282 12.05 1.94 -23.30
CA PRO A 282 12.50 1.40 -22.02
C PRO A 282 13.91 1.92 -21.72
N GLY A 283 14.12 2.48 -20.54
CA GLY A 283 15.42 2.96 -20.08
C GLY A 283 16.23 1.83 -19.45
N ASN A 284 17.54 1.89 -19.61
CA ASN A 284 18.48 0.94 -18.97
C ASN A 284 18.69 1.32 -17.51
N GLY A 285 17.70 1.27 -16.65
CA GLY A 285 17.79 1.26 -15.19
C GLY A 285 18.71 2.27 -14.44
N ASP A 286 19.55 3.01 -15.15
CA ASP A 286 20.52 3.95 -14.58
C ASP A 286 19.91 5.37 -14.50
N GLY A 287 18.84 5.49 -13.73
CA GLY A 287 18.21 6.75 -13.39
C GLY A 287 19.08 7.47 -12.36
N GLY A 288 19.91 8.41 -12.83
CA GLY A 288 20.71 9.25 -11.97
C GLY A 288 19.88 9.87 -10.84
N ASP A 289 20.39 9.76 -9.63
CA ASP A 289 19.91 10.33 -8.39
C ASP A 289 19.32 11.73 -8.58
N VAL A 290 18.03 11.86 -8.43
CA VAL A 290 17.40 13.14 -8.14
C VAL A 290 17.46 13.31 -6.63
N ASP A 291 18.47 14.04 -6.17
CA ASP A 291 18.60 14.46 -4.77
C ASP A 291 17.32 15.21 -4.36
N THR A 292 16.47 14.56 -3.58
CA THR A 292 15.21 15.10 -3.03
C THR A 292 15.45 15.86 -1.71
N ASN A 293 16.68 16.26 -1.42
CA ASN A 293 16.98 17.09 -0.25
C ASN A 293 16.95 18.58 -0.62
N MET A 294 15.80 19.21 -0.48
CA MET A 294 15.62 20.62 -0.08
C MET A 294 14.36 20.75 0.75
#